data_7badd21af27c4db39b9c3b6ad92a347d
#
_entry.id   7badd21af27c4db39b9c3b6ad92a347d
#
_cell.length_a   1.000
_cell.length_b   1.000
_cell.length_c   1.000
_cell.angle_alpha   90.00
_cell.angle_beta   90.00
_cell.angle_gamma   90.00
#
_symmetry.space_group_name_H-M   'P 1'
#
loop_
_entity.id
_entity.type
_entity.pdbx_description
1 polymer ?
#
loop_
_entity_poly.entity_id
_entity_poly.type
_entity_poly.pdbx_seq_one_letter_code
_entity_poly.pdbx_strand_id
1 'polypeptide(L)' 'SDDEVAEGLRLYLSQRERLEEFLTNLKDLLQAENQR' A
#
# COMPACT_ATOMS: atom_id res chain seq x y z
N SER A 1 4.44 8.23 25.11
CA SER A 1 3.15 8.91 25.25
C SER A 1 2.17 8.42 24.19
N ASP A 2 0.90 8.69 24.41
CA ASP A 2 -0.16 8.25 23.48
C ASP A 2 -0.02 8.90 22.11
N ASP A 3 0.52 10.11 22.06
CA ASP A 3 0.71 10.82 20.79
C ASP A 3 1.77 10.13 19.92
N GLU A 4 2.83 9.65 20.54
CA GLU A 4 3.88 8.93 19.79
C GLU A 4 3.36 7.60 19.23
N VAL A 5 2.58 6.90 20.03
CA VAL A 5 1.99 5.64 19.59
C VAL A 5 1.01 5.88 18.44
N ALA A 6 0.17 6.90 18.56
CA ALA A 6 -0.80 7.23 17.52
C ALA A 6 -0.12 7.63 16.23
N GLU A 7 0.96 8.40 16.32
CA GLU A 7 1.70 8.81 15.13
C GLU A 7 2.39 7.64 14.47
N GLY A 8 3.00 6.77 15.26
CA GLY A 8 3.63 5.57 14.73
C GLY A 8 2.63 4.68 14.01
N LEU A 9 1.44 4.54 14.56
CA LEU A 9 0.39 3.75 13.95
C LEU A 9 -0.06 4.36 12.61
N ARG A 10 -0.20 5.68 12.56
CA ARG A 10 -0.57 6.36 11.31
C ARG A 10 0.46 6.15 10.23
N LEU A 11 1.73 6.24 10.58
CA LEU A 11 2.81 6.01 9.61
C LEU A 11 2.78 4.57 9.09
N TYR A 12 2.56 3.64 9.98
CA TYR A 12 2.46 2.23 9.60
C TYR A 12 1.31 2.01 8.61
N LEU A 13 0.14 2.58 8.91
CA LEU A 13 -1.02 2.45 8.04
C LEU A 13 -0.79 3.10 6.68
N SER A 14 -0.13 4.26 6.65
CA SER A 14 0.21 4.93 5.40
C SER A 14 1.14 4.08 4.53
N GLN A 15 2.14 3.47 5.14
CA GLN A 15 3.04 2.58 4.43
C GLN A 15 2.31 1.37 3.86
N ARG A 16 1.40 0.84 4.66
CA ARG A 16 0.61 -0.31 4.24
C ARG A 16 -0.26 0.03 3.03
N GLU A 17 -0.90 1.19 3.05
CA GLU A 17 -1.72 1.64 1.93
C GLU A 17 -0.90 1.77 0.66
N ARG A 18 0.31 2.33 0.75
CA ARG A 18 1.20 2.47 -0.40
C ARG A 18 1.56 1.12 -0.99
N LEU A 19 1.85 0.15 -0.13
CA LEU A 19 2.16 -1.20 -0.59
C LEU A 19 0.97 -1.84 -1.28
N GLU A 20 -0.23 -1.66 -0.74
CA GLU A 20 -1.43 -2.20 -1.36
C GLU A 20 -1.68 -1.59 -2.73
N GLU A 21 -1.50 -0.28 -2.87
CA GLU A 21 -1.63 0.38 -4.17
C GLU A 21 -0.60 -0.14 -5.17
N PHE A 22 0.63 -0.32 -4.71
CA PHE A 22 1.69 -0.85 -5.55
C PHE A 22 1.33 -2.25 -6.06
N LEU A 23 0.85 -3.11 -5.17
CA LEU A 23 0.46 -4.46 -5.54
C LEU A 23 -0.71 -4.46 -6.52
N THR A 24 -1.68 -3.58 -6.31
CA THR A 24 -2.81 -3.44 -7.22
C THR A 24 -2.35 -3.02 -8.62
N ASN A 25 -1.43 -2.07 -8.68
CA ASN A 25 -0.88 -1.61 -9.95
C ASN A 25 -0.11 -2.72 -10.67
N LEU A 26 0.67 -3.50 -9.94
CA LEU A 26 1.37 -4.64 -10.53
C LEU A 26 0.40 -5.67 -11.08
N LYS A 27 -0.64 -5.96 -10.33
CA LYS A 27 -1.66 -6.91 -10.76
C LYS A 27 -2.33 -6.43 -12.04
N ASP A 28 -2.65 -5.15 -12.12
CA ASP A 28 -3.26 -4.57 -13.32
C ASP A 28 -2.33 -4.69 -14.52
N LEU A 29 -1.05 -4.43 -14.34
CA LEU A 29 -0.07 -4.55 -15.41
C LEU A 29 0.02 -5.99 -15.92
N LEU A 30 0.06 -6.95 -15.00
CA LEU A 30 0.13 -8.36 -15.39
C LEU A 30 -1.10 -8.79 -16.17
N GLN A 31 -2.28 -8.32 -15.74
CA GLN A 31 -3.51 -8.63 -16.43
C GLN A 31 -3.54 -8.02 -17.84
N ALA A 32 -3.03 -6.80 -17.99
CA ALA A 32 -2.96 -6.16 -19.29
C ALA A 32 -2.02 -6.94 -20.23
N GLU A 33 -0.89 -7.42 -19.71
CA GLU A 33 0.03 -8.23 -20.51
C GLU A 33 -0.59 -9.55 -20.93
N ASN A 34 -1.35 -10.16 -20.05
CA ASN A 34 -1.97 -11.45 -20.33
C ASN A 34 -3.10 -11.36 -21.38
N GLN A 35 -3.64 -10.17 -21.59
CA GLN A 35 -4.74 -9.98 -22.53
C GLN A 35 -4.27 -9.67 -23.95
N ARG A 36 -2.97 -9.60 -24.16
CA ARG A 36 -2.42 -9.40 -25.52
C ARG A 36 -2.46 -10.71 -26.33
#